data_7e6bbca467d91acfb33a1a26a78c0a2c
#
_entry.id   7e6bbca467d91acfb33a1a26a78c0a2c
#
_cell.length_a   1.000
_cell.length_b   1.000
_cell.length_c   1.000
_cell.angle_alpha   90.00
_cell.angle_beta   90.00
_cell.angle_gamma   90.00
#
_symmetry.space_group_name_H-M   'P 1'
#
loop_
_entity.id
_entity.type
_entity.pdbx_description
1 polymer ?
#
loop_
_entity_poly.entity_id
_entity_poly.type
_entity_poly.pdbx_seq_one_letter_code
_entity_poly.pdbx_strand_id
1 'polypeptide(L)'
;MRTLLWDPTVPTNNDYRFNPILSLENEYRRLIQDDFQANAYAEYTFIPGLKLKVSGSYRLKKRQNEQFNNSKTRYGNATRSEGVNASVRHYDDHSWVNENVLNYSKVFKRKHNFSAMAAATFQGNYSNYFRNDVQNISHEDLGMAGMDNGIPILSESTIGENMLMSYLARVNYNYNSKYYITASFRADGSSKFSKENRWGYFPSASVAWSL
;
A
#
# COMPACT_ATOMS: atom_id res chain seq x y z
N MET A 1 -0.95 48.22 -4.92
CA MET A 1 -0.85 46.88 -4.30
C MET A 1 -0.75 47.07 -2.80
N ARG A 2 -1.80 46.80 -2.02
CA ARG A 2 -1.71 46.77 -0.56
C ARG A 2 -0.99 45.49 -0.17
N THR A 3 0.26 45.58 0.25
CA THR A 3 0.94 44.52 0.97
C THR A 3 0.12 44.23 2.22
N LEU A 4 -0.48 43.06 2.29
CA LEU A 4 -1.07 42.50 3.52
C LEU A 4 0.12 42.19 4.45
N LEU A 5 0.70 43.20 5.04
CA LEU A 5 1.74 43.05 6.04
C LEU A 5 1.08 42.43 7.28
N TRP A 6 1.67 41.36 7.75
CA TRP A 6 1.37 40.82 9.07
C TRP A 6 1.54 41.89 10.11
N ASP A 7 0.50 42.19 10.87
CA ASP A 7 0.54 43.13 12.00
C ASP A 7 0.94 42.34 13.26
N PRO A 8 2.16 42.54 13.78
CA PRO A 8 2.63 41.87 14.99
C PRO A 8 1.84 42.24 16.26
N THR A 9 1.02 43.31 16.21
CA THR A 9 0.25 43.77 17.37
C THR A 9 -1.12 43.10 17.50
N VAL A 10 -1.56 42.34 16.48
CA VAL A 10 -2.83 41.62 16.53
C VAL A 10 -2.65 40.34 17.34
N PRO A 11 -3.40 40.13 18.44
CA PRO A 11 -3.34 38.89 19.21
C PRO A 11 -3.65 37.69 18.31
N THR A 12 -2.72 36.75 18.24
CA THR A 12 -2.75 35.59 17.32
C THR A 12 -3.63 34.46 17.81
N ASN A 13 -4.54 34.69 18.76
CA ASN A 13 -5.42 33.67 19.31
C ASN A 13 -6.45 33.09 18.30
N ASN A 14 -6.55 33.70 17.11
CA ASN A 14 -7.48 33.25 16.07
C ASN A 14 -6.69 32.74 14.87
N ASP A 15 -6.68 31.47 14.67
CA ASP A 15 -6.00 30.73 13.59
C ASP A 15 -6.26 31.26 12.16
N TYR A 16 -7.40 31.92 11.91
CA TYR A 16 -7.77 32.45 10.61
C TYR A 16 -7.16 33.82 10.29
N ARG A 17 -6.52 34.49 11.24
CA ARG A 17 -5.88 35.81 11.04
C ARG A 17 -4.43 35.72 10.63
N PHE A 18 -3.88 34.51 10.52
CA PHE A 18 -2.50 34.33 10.13
C PHE A 18 -2.33 34.57 8.62
N ASN A 19 -1.27 35.28 8.24
CA ASN A 19 -1.00 35.55 6.83
C ASN A 19 -0.63 34.29 6.10
N PRO A 20 -1.45 33.76 5.16
CA PRO A 20 -1.19 32.50 4.46
C PRO A 20 0.04 32.59 3.55
N ILE A 21 0.36 33.79 3.01
CA ILE A 21 1.54 33.97 2.16
C ILE A 21 2.81 33.79 2.99
N LEU A 22 2.86 34.43 4.17
CA LEU A 22 3.99 34.31 5.08
C LEU A 22 4.20 32.87 5.53
N SER A 23 3.11 32.12 5.80
CA SER A 23 3.20 30.71 6.13
C SER A 23 3.77 29.89 4.97
N LEU A 24 3.28 30.08 3.75
CA LEU A 24 3.76 29.34 2.58
C LEU A 24 5.25 29.58 2.28
N GLU A 25 5.73 30.82 2.50
CA GLU A 25 7.14 31.16 2.28
C GLU A 25 8.08 30.60 3.37
N ASN A 26 7.55 30.28 4.55
CA ASN A 26 8.34 29.88 5.72
C ASN A 26 8.06 28.44 6.20
N GLU A 27 7.06 27.77 5.64
CA GLU A 27 6.81 26.36 5.89
C GLU A 27 7.67 25.50 4.98
N TYR A 28 8.43 24.58 5.57
CA TYR A 28 9.12 23.56 4.81
C TYR A 28 8.27 22.28 4.80
N ARG A 29 7.97 21.82 3.60
CA ARG A 29 7.25 20.57 3.36
C ARG A 29 7.95 19.83 2.24
N ARG A 30 8.45 18.63 2.54
CA ARG A 30 9.11 17.79 1.55
C ARG A 30 8.56 16.39 1.61
N LEU A 31 8.16 15.88 0.45
CA LEU A 31 7.81 14.49 0.23
C LEU A 31 8.83 13.88 -0.73
N ILE A 32 9.54 12.86 -0.25
CA ILE A 32 10.39 12.01 -1.08
C ILE A 32 9.68 10.67 -1.18
N GLN A 33 9.54 10.15 -2.38
CA GLN A 33 8.94 8.84 -2.61
C GLN A 33 9.71 8.08 -3.66
N ASP A 34 10.16 6.89 -3.29
CA ASP A 34 10.74 5.91 -4.19
C ASP A 34 9.79 4.74 -4.32
N ASP A 35 9.47 4.35 -5.55
CA ASP A 35 8.59 3.22 -5.84
C ASP A 35 9.28 2.34 -6.88
N PHE A 36 9.68 1.16 -6.47
CA PHE A 36 10.28 0.15 -7.34
C PHE A 36 9.35 -1.04 -7.45
N GLN A 37 9.05 -1.46 -8.68
CA GLN A 37 8.25 -2.64 -8.94
C GLN A 37 8.94 -3.51 -10.00
N ALA A 38 9.05 -4.79 -9.70
CA ALA A 38 9.54 -5.81 -10.62
C ALA A 38 8.52 -6.92 -10.76
N ASN A 39 8.28 -7.36 -12.01
CA ASN A 39 7.41 -8.48 -12.31
C ASN A 39 8.14 -9.41 -13.28
N ALA A 40 8.06 -10.71 -13.03
CA ALA A 40 8.61 -11.72 -13.91
C ALA A 40 7.66 -12.91 -13.99
N TYR A 41 7.67 -13.61 -15.11
CA TYR A 41 6.97 -14.87 -15.25
C TYR A 41 7.73 -15.82 -16.15
N ALA A 42 7.46 -17.11 -15.97
CA ALA A 42 7.86 -18.17 -16.87
C ALA A 42 6.65 -19.06 -17.17
N GLU A 43 6.53 -19.51 -18.41
CA GLU A 43 5.50 -20.47 -18.84
C GLU A 43 6.19 -21.69 -19.43
N TYR A 44 5.77 -22.86 -19.02
CA TYR A 44 6.26 -24.12 -19.55
C TYR A 44 5.11 -25.02 -19.97
N THR A 45 5.20 -25.54 -21.19
CA THR A 45 4.22 -26.51 -21.75
C THR A 45 4.81 -27.91 -21.65
N PHE A 46 4.26 -28.74 -20.75
CA PHE A 46 4.71 -30.13 -20.56
C PHE A 46 4.32 -31.04 -21.72
N ILE A 47 3.06 -30.91 -22.11
CA ILE A 47 2.45 -31.67 -23.23
C ILE A 47 1.39 -30.78 -23.89
N PRO A 48 0.96 -31.03 -25.10
CA PRO A 48 -0.15 -30.26 -25.72
C PRO A 48 -1.37 -30.20 -24.79
N GLY A 49 -1.76 -28.98 -24.46
CA GLY A 49 -2.86 -28.68 -23.56
C GLY A 49 -2.51 -28.54 -22.06
N LEU A 50 -1.33 -28.96 -21.60
CA LEU A 50 -0.92 -28.81 -20.19
C LEU A 50 0.20 -27.75 -20.06
N LYS A 51 -0.12 -26.63 -19.42
CA LYS A 51 0.78 -25.49 -19.22
C LYS A 51 0.87 -25.12 -17.76
N LEU A 52 2.09 -24.86 -17.30
CA LEU A 52 2.37 -24.24 -16.01
C LEU A 52 2.88 -22.82 -16.25
N LYS A 53 2.25 -21.84 -15.61
CA LYS A 53 2.74 -20.48 -15.51
C LYS A 53 3.13 -20.20 -14.07
N VAL A 54 4.36 -19.78 -13.86
CA VAL A 54 4.86 -19.29 -12.58
C VAL A 54 5.13 -17.79 -12.74
N SER A 55 4.53 -16.97 -11.91
CA SER A 55 4.77 -15.52 -11.91
C SER A 55 5.11 -15.02 -10.53
N GLY A 56 5.93 -13.97 -10.49
CA GLY A 56 6.32 -13.29 -9.28
C GLY A 56 6.32 -11.79 -9.48
N SER A 57 5.88 -11.06 -8.48
CA SER A 57 5.99 -9.62 -8.40
C SER A 57 6.58 -9.20 -7.06
N TYR A 58 7.38 -8.16 -7.09
CA TYR A 58 7.92 -7.53 -5.89
C TYR A 58 7.78 -6.02 -6.04
N ARG A 59 7.33 -5.36 -4.97
CA ARG A 59 7.24 -3.92 -4.89
C ARG A 59 7.88 -3.43 -3.60
N LEU A 60 8.72 -2.43 -3.74
CA LEU A 60 9.32 -1.65 -2.65
C LEU A 60 8.84 -0.21 -2.80
N LYS A 61 8.20 0.31 -1.76
CA LYS A 61 7.78 1.71 -1.71
C LYS A 61 8.33 2.33 -0.44
N LYS A 62 9.21 3.34 -0.61
CA LYS A 62 9.72 4.17 0.47
C LYS A 62 9.12 5.55 0.35
N ARG A 63 8.73 6.12 1.48
CA ARG A 63 8.21 7.48 1.53
C ARG A 63 8.74 8.16 2.79
N GLN A 64 9.27 9.36 2.59
CA GLN A 64 9.74 10.23 3.66
C GLN A 64 9.00 11.55 3.57
N ASN A 65 8.33 11.93 4.64
CA ASN A 65 7.68 13.20 4.80
C ASN A 65 8.47 14.01 5.82
N GLU A 66 8.91 15.18 5.42
CA GLU A 66 9.58 16.16 6.27
C GLU A 66 8.71 17.40 6.38
N GLN A 67 8.60 17.93 7.57
CA GLN A 67 7.84 19.13 7.87
C GLN A 67 8.59 19.95 8.90
N PHE A 68 8.79 21.24 8.59
CA PHE A 68 9.37 22.20 9.52
C PHE A 68 8.54 23.48 9.51
N ASN A 69 8.28 24.02 10.68
CA ASN A 69 7.55 25.26 10.91
C ASN A 69 8.43 26.19 11.73
N ASN A 70 8.93 27.27 11.11
CA ASN A 70 9.67 28.29 11.83
C ASN A 70 8.72 29.26 12.57
N SER A 71 9.29 30.18 13.32
CA SER A 71 8.55 31.18 14.15
C SER A 71 7.58 32.05 13.36
N LYS A 72 7.76 32.19 12.04
CA LYS A 72 6.91 33.04 11.16
C LYS A 72 5.72 32.26 10.59
N THR A 73 5.60 30.97 10.87
CA THR A 73 4.49 30.14 10.38
C THR A 73 3.34 30.11 11.38
N ARG A 74 2.15 29.78 10.89
CA ARG A 74 0.97 29.55 11.74
C ARG A 74 1.21 28.50 12.82
N TYR A 75 1.97 27.47 12.52
CA TYR A 75 2.18 26.31 13.39
C TYR A 75 3.45 26.39 14.22
N GLY A 76 4.37 27.33 13.92
CA GLY A 76 5.65 27.46 14.60
C GLY A 76 5.80 28.75 15.41
N ASN A 77 4.79 29.65 15.41
CA ASN A 77 4.90 30.92 16.11
C ASN A 77 4.93 30.79 17.64
N ALA A 78 5.56 31.76 18.30
CA ALA A 78 5.80 31.75 19.76
C ALA A 78 4.53 31.76 20.63
N THR A 79 3.34 32.01 20.05
CA THR A 79 2.08 31.95 20.80
C THR A 79 1.52 30.53 20.93
N ARG A 80 2.08 29.57 20.18
CA ARG A 80 1.77 28.18 20.32
C ARG A 80 2.71 27.49 21.30
N SER A 81 2.18 26.50 21.99
CA SER A 81 2.94 25.71 22.96
C SER A 81 4.12 24.98 22.31
N GLU A 82 3.95 24.58 21.08
CA GLU A 82 4.94 23.82 20.31
C GLU A 82 6.09 24.71 19.81
N GLY A 83 5.86 26.02 19.64
CA GLY A 83 6.85 26.94 19.06
C GLY A 83 7.38 26.46 17.72
N VAL A 84 8.64 26.76 17.43
CA VAL A 84 9.33 26.20 16.25
C VAL A 84 9.38 24.69 16.36
N ASN A 85 8.86 23.99 15.34
CA ASN A 85 8.67 22.55 15.42
C ASN A 85 8.96 21.85 14.09
N ALA A 86 9.26 20.56 14.19
CA ALA A 86 9.51 19.71 13.04
C ALA A 86 8.95 18.30 13.23
N SER A 87 8.65 17.67 12.11
CA SER A 87 8.18 16.28 12.05
C SER A 87 8.88 15.57 10.90
N VAL A 88 9.34 14.34 11.17
CA VAL A 88 9.81 13.42 10.14
C VAL A 88 9.04 12.10 10.23
N ARG A 89 8.60 11.59 9.09
CA ARG A 89 7.89 10.32 8.99
C ARG A 89 8.49 9.49 7.87
N HIS A 90 8.83 8.26 8.20
CA HIS A 90 9.33 7.27 7.25
C HIS A 90 8.33 6.14 7.12
N TYR A 91 8.10 5.71 5.89
CA TYR A 91 7.27 4.56 5.55
C TYR A 91 8.09 3.67 4.60
N ASP A 92 8.29 2.44 5.00
CA ASP A 92 8.93 1.41 4.20
C ASP A 92 7.92 0.27 4.00
N ASP A 93 7.35 0.18 2.81
CA ASP A 93 6.39 -0.84 2.44
C ASP A 93 7.00 -1.80 1.43
N HIS A 94 6.97 -3.09 1.75
CA HIS A 94 7.40 -4.18 0.88
C HIS A 94 6.21 -5.07 0.61
N SER A 95 5.99 -5.43 -0.64
CA SER A 95 4.99 -6.42 -1.00
C SER A 95 5.50 -7.35 -2.07
N TRP A 96 5.10 -8.60 -1.97
CA TRP A 96 5.43 -9.61 -2.96
C TRP A 96 4.24 -10.53 -3.21
N VAL A 97 4.15 -11.03 -4.44
CA VAL A 97 3.16 -12.01 -4.86
C VAL A 97 3.88 -13.08 -5.68
N ASN A 98 3.59 -14.33 -5.40
CA ASN A 98 3.94 -15.47 -6.24
C ASN A 98 2.66 -16.19 -6.62
N GLU A 99 2.48 -16.43 -7.92
CA GLU A 99 1.34 -17.15 -8.47
C GLU A 99 1.83 -18.31 -9.32
N ASN A 100 1.28 -19.49 -9.06
CA ASN A 100 1.55 -20.71 -9.79
C ASN A 100 0.24 -21.22 -10.36
N VAL A 101 0.11 -21.26 -11.66
CA VAL A 101 -1.14 -21.63 -12.36
C VAL A 101 -0.87 -22.76 -13.32
N LEU A 102 -1.47 -23.91 -13.05
CA LEU A 102 -1.47 -25.06 -13.92
C LEU A 102 -2.79 -25.11 -14.70
N ASN A 103 -2.71 -25.06 -16.01
CA ASN A 103 -3.84 -25.13 -16.91
C ASN A 103 -3.77 -26.40 -17.75
N TYR A 104 -4.90 -27.07 -17.87
CA TYR A 104 -5.07 -28.17 -18.79
C TYR A 104 -6.29 -27.94 -19.68
N SER A 105 -6.16 -28.16 -20.98
CA SER A 105 -7.26 -28.08 -21.92
C SER A 105 -7.17 -29.12 -22.98
N LYS A 106 -8.30 -29.80 -23.30
CA LYS A 106 -8.37 -30.80 -24.33
C LYS A 106 -9.75 -30.86 -24.97
N VAL A 107 -9.76 -31.05 -26.30
CA VAL A 107 -10.96 -31.30 -27.07
C VAL A 107 -11.01 -32.81 -27.41
N PHE A 108 -12.12 -33.47 -27.05
CA PHE A 108 -12.37 -34.89 -27.34
C PHE A 108 -13.49 -35.02 -28.36
N LYS A 109 -13.33 -35.91 -29.31
CA LYS A 109 -14.37 -36.23 -30.32
C LYS A 109 -15.04 -35.00 -30.94
N ARG A 110 -14.30 -33.89 -31.11
CA ARG A 110 -14.74 -32.59 -31.66
C ARG A 110 -15.95 -31.94 -30.96
N LYS A 111 -16.58 -32.58 -29.98
CA LYS A 111 -17.79 -32.09 -29.29
C LYS A 111 -17.58 -31.82 -27.79
N HIS A 112 -16.56 -32.41 -27.20
CA HIS A 112 -16.30 -32.31 -25.77
C HIS A 112 -15.11 -31.38 -25.53
N ASN A 113 -15.32 -30.21 -25.02
CA ASN A 113 -14.27 -29.30 -24.61
C ASN A 113 -14.13 -29.37 -23.10
N PHE A 114 -12.98 -29.76 -22.64
CA PHE A 114 -12.65 -29.83 -21.22
C PHE A 114 -11.50 -28.87 -20.92
N SER A 115 -11.64 -28.07 -19.85
CA SER A 115 -10.53 -27.33 -19.29
C SER A 115 -10.53 -27.41 -17.76
N ALA A 116 -9.35 -27.54 -17.21
CA ALA A 116 -9.13 -27.54 -15.77
C ALA A 116 -8.00 -26.59 -15.43
N MET A 117 -8.11 -25.92 -14.29
CA MET A 117 -7.11 -25.03 -13.77
C MET A 117 -6.91 -25.30 -12.28
N ALA A 118 -5.64 -25.37 -11.85
CA ALA A 118 -5.27 -25.34 -10.44
C ALA A 118 -4.31 -24.16 -10.24
N ALA A 119 -4.53 -23.37 -9.21
CA ALA A 119 -3.68 -22.25 -8.90
C ALA A 119 -3.33 -22.23 -7.41
N ALA A 120 -2.10 -21.82 -7.11
CA ALA A 120 -1.64 -21.51 -5.77
C ALA A 120 -1.03 -20.10 -5.80
N THR A 121 -1.53 -19.21 -4.95
CA THR A 121 -1.06 -17.83 -4.82
C THR A 121 -0.58 -17.60 -3.40
N PHE A 122 0.59 -17.00 -3.28
CA PHE A 122 1.19 -16.60 -2.02
C PHE A 122 1.51 -15.11 -2.11
N GLN A 123 1.10 -14.35 -1.11
CA GLN A 123 1.46 -12.94 -1.03
C GLN A 123 1.81 -12.54 0.39
N GLY A 124 2.75 -11.62 0.49
CA GLY A 124 3.17 -11.03 1.75
C GLY A 124 3.27 -9.51 1.62
N ASN A 125 2.92 -8.84 2.71
CA ASN A 125 3.11 -7.40 2.86
C ASN A 125 3.82 -7.16 4.18
N TYR A 126 4.83 -6.32 4.13
CA TYR A 126 5.56 -5.81 5.28
C TYR A 126 5.48 -4.29 5.23
N SER A 127 5.18 -3.65 6.34
CA SER A 127 5.17 -2.21 6.50
C SER A 127 5.94 -1.82 7.74
N ASN A 128 6.80 -0.82 7.62
CA ASN A 128 7.49 -0.19 8.73
C ASN A 128 7.20 1.30 8.69
N TYR A 129 6.66 1.81 9.77
CA TYR A 129 6.37 3.22 9.97
C TYR A 129 7.19 3.74 11.15
N PHE A 130 7.84 4.86 10.94
CA PHE A 130 8.55 5.60 11.98
C PHE A 130 8.16 7.08 11.90
N ARG A 131 7.91 7.69 13.06
CA ARG A 131 7.63 9.12 13.20
C ARG A 131 8.40 9.67 14.37
N ASN A 132 8.98 10.84 14.16
CA ASN A 132 9.59 11.64 15.21
C ASN A 132 9.13 13.10 15.06
N ASP A 133 8.53 13.64 16.12
CA ASP A 133 8.10 15.04 16.20
C ASP A 133 8.88 15.73 17.32
N VAL A 134 9.34 16.93 17.05
CA VAL A 134 10.06 17.77 18.00
C VAL A 134 9.46 19.18 18.05
N GLN A 135 9.55 19.83 19.18
CA GLN A 135 9.07 21.19 19.43
C GLN A 135 10.15 22.06 20.07
N ASN A 136 9.91 23.36 20.13
CA ASN A 136 10.77 24.36 20.76
C ASN A 136 12.23 24.26 20.26
N ILE A 137 12.41 24.19 18.94
CA ILE A 137 13.72 24.16 18.30
C ILE A 137 14.36 25.52 18.47
N SER A 138 15.52 25.57 19.13
CA SER A 138 16.20 26.82 19.51
C SER A 138 16.86 27.53 18.31
N HIS A 139 17.32 26.78 17.32
CA HIS A 139 18.03 27.27 16.14
C HIS A 139 17.22 27.01 14.86
N GLU A 140 16.24 27.90 14.60
CA GLU A 140 15.34 27.75 13.45
C GLU A 140 16.01 27.94 12.08
N ASP A 141 17.16 28.61 12.05
CA ASP A 141 18.00 28.81 10.87
C ASP A 141 18.58 27.49 10.31
N LEU A 142 18.71 26.47 11.15
CA LEU A 142 19.16 25.15 10.74
C LEU A 142 18.04 24.33 10.06
N GLY A 143 16.79 24.77 10.13
CA GLY A 143 15.65 24.05 9.55
C GLY A 143 15.53 22.62 10.09
N MET A 144 15.34 21.65 9.21
CA MET A 144 15.25 20.24 9.58
C MET A 144 16.51 19.68 10.29
N ALA A 145 17.69 20.24 9.99
CA ALA A 145 18.93 19.83 10.64
C ALA A 145 18.99 20.23 12.13
N GLY A 146 18.16 21.21 12.55
CA GLY A 146 18.07 21.64 13.94
C GLY A 146 17.16 20.77 14.82
N MET A 147 16.61 19.66 14.34
CA MET A 147 15.70 18.80 15.12
C MET A 147 16.35 18.24 16.39
N ASP A 148 17.66 18.03 16.40
CA ASP A 148 18.43 17.55 17.55
C ASP A 148 18.46 18.55 18.73
N ASN A 149 18.23 19.83 18.45
CA ASN A 149 18.17 20.90 19.45
C ASN A 149 16.74 21.16 19.98
N GLY A 150 15.76 20.41 19.51
CA GLY A 150 14.38 20.51 19.94
C GLY A 150 14.02 19.51 21.06
N ILE A 151 12.87 19.72 21.66
CA ILE A 151 12.31 18.82 22.67
C ILE A 151 11.47 17.75 21.98
N PRO A 152 11.82 16.45 22.06
CA PRO A 152 11.00 15.38 21.48
C PRO A 152 9.63 15.33 22.16
N ILE A 153 8.55 15.29 21.35
CA ILE A 153 7.16 15.18 21.83
C ILE A 153 6.51 13.87 21.41
N LEU A 154 7.00 13.26 20.33
CA LEU A 154 6.51 11.98 19.86
C LEU A 154 7.64 11.20 19.17
N SER A 155 7.82 9.96 19.58
CA SER A 155 8.60 8.97 18.84
C SER A 155 7.75 7.71 18.74
N GLU A 156 7.38 7.34 17.50
CA GLU A 156 6.48 6.24 17.23
C GLU A 156 7.11 5.31 16.21
N SER A 157 7.04 4.01 16.45
CA SER A 157 7.45 2.98 15.50
C SER A 157 6.39 1.89 15.45
N THR A 158 5.97 1.53 14.25
CA THR A 158 4.99 0.48 14.03
C THR A 158 5.46 -0.44 12.91
N ILE A 159 5.47 -1.75 13.19
CA ILE A 159 5.78 -2.77 12.20
C ILE A 159 4.53 -3.60 11.98
N GLY A 160 4.14 -3.76 10.72
CA GLY A 160 3.04 -4.60 10.30
C GLY A 160 3.51 -5.65 9.32
N GLU A 161 3.07 -6.89 9.53
CA GLU A 161 3.31 -7.98 8.59
C GLU A 161 2.03 -8.78 8.39
N ASN A 162 1.72 -9.10 7.16
CA ASN A 162 0.62 -9.99 6.86
C ASN A 162 0.90 -10.85 5.62
N MET A 163 0.35 -12.05 5.64
CA MET A 163 0.45 -13.02 4.56
C MET A 163 -0.93 -13.53 4.18
N LEU A 164 -1.12 -13.77 2.89
CA LEU A 164 -2.28 -14.45 2.33
C LEU A 164 -1.81 -15.60 1.46
N MET A 165 -2.51 -16.73 1.58
CA MET A 165 -2.29 -17.93 0.80
C MET A 165 -3.62 -18.37 0.21
N SER A 166 -3.68 -18.61 -1.09
CA SER A 166 -4.89 -18.96 -1.79
C SER A 166 -4.67 -20.18 -2.70
N TYR A 167 -5.60 -21.12 -2.64
CA TYR A 167 -5.66 -22.25 -3.56
C TYR A 167 -6.96 -22.19 -4.34
N LEU A 168 -6.89 -22.40 -5.63
CA LEU A 168 -8.04 -22.40 -6.52
C LEU A 168 -7.98 -23.62 -7.44
N ALA A 169 -9.08 -24.34 -7.52
CA ALA A 169 -9.31 -25.34 -8.55
C ALA A 169 -10.58 -24.98 -9.33
N ARG A 170 -10.54 -25.11 -10.65
CA ARG A 170 -11.69 -24.85 -11.52
C ARG A 170 -11.72 -25.88 -12.65
N VAL A 171 -12.90 -26.37 -12.95
CA VAL A 171 -13.17 -27.26 -14.09
C VAL A 171 -14.27 -26.64 -14.93
N ASN A 172 -14.06 -26.56 -16.23
CA ASN A 172 -15.06 -26.19 -17.19
C ASN A 172 -15.25 -27.33 -18.19
N TYR A 173 -16.48 -27.67 -18.47
CA TYR A 173 -16.84 -28.63 -19.47
C TYR A 173 -17.91 -28.07 -20.38
N ASN A 174 -17.71 -28.23 -21.68
CA ASN A 174 -18.63 -27.80 -22.70
C ASN A 174 -18.89 -28.96 -23.67
N TYR A 175 -20.16 -29.29 -23.86
CA TYR A 175 -20.61 -30.29 -24.81
C TYR A 175 -21.28 -29.65 -26.02
N ASN A 176 -20.72 -29.93 -27.21
CA ASN A 176 -21.21 -29.48 -28.51
C ASN A 176 -21.47 -27.96 -28.61
N SER A 177 -20.73 -27.15 -27.88
CA SER A 177 -20.95 -25.68 -27.76
C SER A 177 -22.38 -25.31 -27.35
N LYS A 178 -23.11 -26.22 -26.76
CA LYS A 178 -24.51 -26.07 -26.36
C LYS A 178 -24.71 -26.14 -24.84
N TYR A 179 -24.05 -27.04 -24.16
CA TYR A 179 -24.19 -27.26 -22.73
C TYR A 179 -22.86 -26.94 -22.04
N TYR A 180 -22.91 -26.08 -21.02
CA TYR A 180 -21.76 -25.61 -20.29
C TYR A 180 -21.92 -25.90 -18.82
N ILE A 181 -20.88 -26.45 -18.20
CA ILE A 181 -20.81 -26.70 -16.76
C ILE A 181 -19.49 -26.14 -16.27
N THR A 182 -19.54 -25.35 -15.20
CA THR A 182 -18.35 -24.88 -14.49
C THR A 182 -18.49 -25.22 -13.02
N ALA A 183 -17.42 -25.75 -12.43
CA ALA A 183 -17.30 -25.91 -10.99
C ALA A 183 -15.96 -25.31 -10.54
N SER A 184 -15.94 -24.63 -9.40
CA SER A 184 -14.73 -24.12 -8.80
C SER A 184 -14.76 -24.24 -7.28
N PHE A 185 -13.58 -24.36 -6.71
CA PHE A 185 -13.36 -24.38 -5.27
C PHE A 185 -12.16 -23.49 -4.96
N ARG A 186 -12.32 -22.59 -3.99
CA ARG A 186 -11.26 -21.70 -3.52
C ARG A 186 -11.11 -21.84 -2.01
N ALA A 187 -9.87 -21.89 -1.56
CA ALA A 187 -9.50 -21.84 -0.15
C ALA A 187 -8.54 -20.69 0.06
N ASP A 188 -8.88 -19.75 0.94
CA ASP A 188 -8.07 -18.58 1.27
C ASP A 188 -7.68 -18.60 2.74
N GLY A 189 -6.39 -18.51 3.03
CA GLY A 189 -5.83 -18.45 4.37
C GLY A 189 -5.13 -17.12 4.61
N SER A 190 -5.52 -16.37 5.67
CA SER A 190 -4.94 -15.08 6.00
C SER A 190 -4.33 -15.07 7.39
N SER A 191 -3.12 -14.54 7.51
CA SER A 191 -2.43 -14.36 8.79
C SER A 191 -3.09 -13.31 9.71
N LYS A 192 -4.02 -12.50 9.18
CA LYS A 192 -4.78 -11.50 9.96
C LYS A 192 -5.81 -12.11 10.90
N PHE A 193 -6.17 -13.38 10.68
CA PHE A 193 -7.12 -14.09 11.52
C PHE A 193 -6.40 -15.03 12.50
N SER A 194 -7.07 -15.39 13.59
CA SER A 194 -6.58 -16.38 14.54
C SER A 194 -6.33 -17.72 13.85
N LYS A 195 -5.48 -18.58 14.44
CA LYS A 195 -5.10 -19.88 13.85
C LYS A 195 -6.32 -20.75 13.52
N GLU A 196 -7.37 -20.68 14.33
CA GLU A 196 -8.59 -21.49 14.19
C GLU A 196 -9.50 -21.00 13.06
N ASN A 197 -9.50 -19.70 12.77
CA ASN A 197 -10.39 -19.08 11.77
C ASN A 197 -9.63 -18.55 10.54
N ARG A 198 -8.44 -19.09 10.30
CA ARG A 198 -7.52 -18.57 9.28
C ARG A 198 -7.97 -18.90 7.85
N TRP A 199 -8.73 -19.97 7.66
CA TRP A 199 -9.11 -20.48 6.36
C TRP A 199 -10.59 -20.24 6.06
N GLY A 200 -10.87 -19.68 4.88
CA GLY A 200 -12.19 -19.59 4.27
C GLY A 200 -12.27 -20.49 3.03
N TYR A 201 -13.44 -21.11 2.82
CA TYR A 201 -13.70 -22.05 1.71
C TYR A 201 -14.88 -21.57 0.88
N PHE A 202 -14.72 -21.51 -0.42
CA PHE A 202 -15.66 -20.90 -1.35
C PHE A 202 -15.93 -21.85 -2.55
N PRO A 203 -16.86 -22.79 -2.44
CA PRO A 203 -17.32 -23.59 -3.58
C PRO A 203 -18.26 -22.77 -4.47
N SER A 204 -18.21 -23.01 -5.78
CA SER A 204 -19.11 -22.43 -6.77
C SER A 204 -19.36 -23.39 -7.91
N ALA A 205 -20.59 -23.43 -8.42
CA ALA A 205 -20.97 -24.17 -9.59
C ALA A 205 -21.95 -23.40 -10.47
N SER A 206 -21.87 -23.57 -11.78
CA SER A 206 -22.79 -22.97 -12.73
C SER A 206 -23.06 -23.93 -13.91
N VAL A 207 -24.26 -23.84 -14.47
CA VAL A 207 -24.67 -24.51 -15.69
C VAL A 207 -25.32 -23.50 -16.64
N ALA A 208 -25.08 -23.66 -17.93
CA ALA A 208 -25.70 -22.86 -18.97
C ALA A 208 -25.96 -23.69 -20.21
N TRP A 209 -26.98 -23.33 -21.00
CA TRP A 209 -27.21 -23.89 -22.32
C TRP A 209 -27.48 -22.80 -23.34
N SER A 210 -27.06 -23.03 -24.58
CA SER A 210 -27.35 -22.19 -25.72
C SER A 210 -28.49 -22.81 -26.53
N LEU A 211 -29.45 -22.01 -26.90
CA LEU A 211 -30.56 -22.39 -27.79
C LEU A 211 -30.10 -22.38 -29.25
#